data_d5843c2c8436c593b5207bf1651e24e5
#
_entry.id   d5843c2c8436c593b5207bf1651e24e5
#
_cell.length_a   1.000
_cell.length_b   1.000
_cell.length_c   1.000
_cell.angle_alpha   90.00
_cell.angle_beta   90.00
_cell.angle_gamma   90.00
#
_symmetry.space_group_name_H-M   'P 1'
#
loop_
_entity.id
_entity.type
_entity.pdbx_description
1 polymer ?
#
loop_
_entity_poly.entity_id
_entity_poly.type
_entity_poly.pdbx_seq_one_letter_code
_entity_poly.pdbx_strand_id
1 'polypeptide(L)'
;MKISKWFTLAEATRSMTATRCGIDNTPSPDVAKAMVTIGEKILDPIREHYKIPFSPSSWYRCPELNYKLGSKGTSQHCLGEAVDIEIPGVTNIELATMIRDQMDFDQLILEFYQPGVKDSGWVHVSYVAPHRNRQEVLTITKDDIQP
;
A
#
# COMPACT_ATOMS: atom_id res chain seq x y z
N MET A 1 8.34 -11.80 13.00
CA MET A 1 8.77 -10.51 13.56
C MET A 1 7.76 -9.44 13.23
N LYS A 2 7.37 -8.66 14.21
CA LYS A 2 6.42 -7.56 14.00
C LYS A 2 7.11 -6.32 13.43
N ILE A 3 6.45 -5.68 12.46
CA ILE A 3 6.83 -4.38 11.94
C ILE A 3 6.15 -3.27 12.75
N SER A 4 4.89 -3.49 13.15
CA SER A 4 4.11 -2.55 13.93
C SER A 4 3.19 -3.33 14.86
N LYS A 5 2.29 -2.66 15.57
CA LYS A 5 1.39 -3.29 16.53
C LYS A 5 0.58 -4.43 15.91
N TRP A 6 0.09 -4.26 14.68
CA TRP A 6 -0.84 -5.20 14.06
C TRP A 6 -0.27 -5.96 12.85
N PHE A 7 0.94 -5.61 12.38
CA PHE A 7 1.46 -6.13 11.11
C PHE A 7 2.84 -6.74 11.27
N THR A 8 3.14 -7.76 10.45
CA THR A 8 4.38 -8.53 10.52
C THR A 8 5.23 -8.32 9.27
N LEU A 9 6.52 -8.63 9.41
CA LEU A 9 7.44 -8.63 8.27
C LEU A 9 7.01 -9.63 7.19
N ALA A 10 6.50 -10.79 7.60
CA ALA A 10 6.01 -11.78 6.65
C ALA A 10 4.89 -11.24 5.77
N GLU A 11 3.94 -10.48 6.37
CA GLU A 11 2.88 -9.83 5.60
C GLU A 11 3.43 -8.78 4.64
N ALA A 12 4.43 -8.02 5.09
CA ALA A 12 4.98 -6.91 4.32
C ALA A 12 5.80 -7.36 3.11
N THR A 13 6.36 -8.56 3.16
CA THR A 13 7.25 -9.09 2.10
C THR A 13 6.61 -10.21 1.30
N ARG A 14 5.38 -10.62 1.63
CA ARG A 14 4.71 -11.72 0.96
C ARG A 14 4.42 -11.40 -0.49
N SER A 15 4.79 -12.32 -1.39
CA SER A 15 4.49 -12.22 -2.80
C SER A 15 4.49 -13.63 -3.41
N MET A 16 3.38 -14.01 -3.99
CA MET A 16 3.28 -15.29 -4.70
C MET A 16 4.22 -15.31 -5.92
N THR A 17 4.36 -14.19 -6.60
CA THR A 17 5.26 -14.06 -7.74
C THR A 17 6.72 -14.23 -7.31
N ALA A 18 7.12 -13.58 -6.22
CA ALA A 18 8.49 -13.73 -5.70
C ALA A 18 8.79 -15.19 -5.34
N THR A 19 7.88 -15.86 -4.66
CA THR A 19 8.03 -17.28 -4.29
C THR A 19 8.14 -18.16 -5.53
N ARG A 20 7.26 -17.98 -6.49
CA ARG A 20 7.23 -18.77 -7.73
C ARG A 20 8.49 -18.57 -8.57
N CYS A 21 9.00 -17.35 -8.62
CA CYS A 21 10.16 -17.01 -9.45
C CYS A 21 11.48 -17.11 -8.69
N GLY A 22 11.48 -17.50 -7.42
CA GLY A 22 12.70 -17.60 -6.63
C GLY A 22 13.35 -16.25 -6.33
N ILE A 23 12.59 -15.18 -6.26
CA ILE A 23 13.10 -13.83 -5.99
C ILE A 23 13.16 -13.60 -4.49
N ASP A 24 14.33 -13.15 -4.00
CA ASP A 24 14.51 -12.76 -2.61
C ASP A 24 13.93 -11.36 -2.40
N ASN A 25 12.79 -11.28 -1.71
CA ASN A 25 12.09 -10.04 -1.43
C ASN A 25 12.40 -9.50 -0.03
N THR A 26 13.61 -9.71 0.46
CA THR A 26 14.04 -9.20 1.77
C THR A 26 14.44 -7.73 1.65
N PRO A 27 13.87 -6.83 2.47
CA PRO A 27 14.23 -5.41 2.41
C PRO A 27 15.58 -5.12 3.05
N SER A 28 16.24 -4.04 2.60
CA SER A 28 17.41 -3.50 3.29
C SER A 28 16.99 -2.86 4.61
N PRO A 29 17.93 -2.60 5.54
CA PRO A 29 17.60 -1.94 6.81
C PRO A 29 16.90 -0.58 6.65
N ASP A 30 17.31 0.24 5.68
CA ASP A 30 16.70 1.55 5.44
C ASP A 30 15.26 1.41 4.95
N VAL A 31 15.01 0.47 4.04
CA VAL A 31 13.67 0.19 3.55
C VAL A 31 12.81 -0.38 4.67
N ALA A 32 13.36 -1.25 5.50
CA ALA A 32 12.64 -1.80 6.64
C ALA A 32 12.17 -0.70 7.61
N LYS A 33 12.96 0.34 7.80
CA LYS A 33 12.56 1.50 8.63
C LYS A 33 11.36 2.22 8.03
N ALA A 34 11.34 2.41 6.70
CA ALA A 34 10.21 3.02 6.01
C ALA A 34 8.95 2.16 6.19
N MET A 35 9.11 0.83 6.14
CA MET A 35 8.00 -0.11 6.34
C MET A 35 7.43 0.01 7.76
N VAL A 36 8.28 0.15 8.77
CA VAL A 36 7.82 0.39 10.15
C VAL A 36 7.03 1.69 10.21
N THR A 37 7.52 2.74 9.59
CA THR A 37 6.86 4.05 9.59
C THR A 37 5.46 3.97 9.00
N ILE A 38 5.31 3.38 7.82
CA ILE A 38 3.99 3.27 7.19
C ILE A 38 3.06 2.32 7.97
N GLY A 39 3.62 1.29 8.60
CA GLY A 39 2.85 0.40 9.48
C GLY A 39 2.25 1.16 10.65
N GLU A 40 3.06 1.99 11.32
CA GLU A 40 2.63 2.74 12.49
C GLU A 40 1.75 3.94 12.15
N LYS A 41 2.04 4.63 11.03
CA LYS A 41 1.35 5.88 10.68
C LYS A 41 0.11 5.68 9.83
N ILE A 42 0.03 4.61 9.07
CA ILE A 42 -1.08 4.34 8.14
C ILE A 42 -1.84 3.07 8.54
N LEU A 43 -1.16 1.94 8.60
CA LEU A 43 -1.84 0.65 8.74
C LEU A 43 -2.44 0.42 10.12
N ASP A 44 -1.68 0.67 11.18
CA ASP A 44 -2.20 0.51 12.53
C ASP A 44 -3.41 1.42 12.82
N PRO A 45 -3.39 2.73 12.45
CA PRO A 45 -4.57 3.57 12.61
C PRO A 45 -5.80 3.08 11.85
N ILE A 46 -5.62 2.58 10.63
CA ILE A 46 -6.72 2.03 9.83
C ILE A 46 -7.29 0.77 10.51
N ARG A 47 -6.40 -0.12 10.96
CA ARG A 47 -6.80 -1.35 11.67
C ARG A 47 -7.60 -1.02 12.93
N GLU A 48 -7.19 -0.01 13.67
CA GLU A 48 -7.86 0.40 14.89
C GLU A 48 -9.17 1.14 14.62
N HIS A 49 -9.23 1.91 13.52
CA HIS A 49 -10.44 2.65 13.15
C HIS A 49 -11.59 1.71 12.80
N TYR A 50 -11.35 0.72 11.94
CA TYR A 50 -12.40 -0.20 11.51
C TYR A 50 -12.56 -1.42 12.42
N LYS A 51 -11.53 -1.75 13.20
CA LYS A 51 -11.50 -2.95 14.07
C LYS A 51 -11.71 -4.25 13.31
N ILE A 52 -11.29 -4.28 12.04
CA ILE A 52 -11.40 -5.43 11.15
C ILE A 52 -10.00 -5.87 10.75
N PRO A 53 -9.63 -7.14 10.97
CA PRO A 53 -8.33 -7.64 10.49
C PRO A 53 -8.23 -7.59 8.98
N PHE A 54 -7.08 -7.16 8.49
CA PHE A 54 -6.75 -7.19 7.06
C PHE A 54 -5.24 -7.29 6.88
N SER A 55 -4.82 -7.69 5.68
CA SER A 55 -3.41 -7.63 5.28
C SER A 55 -3.30 -6.89 3.96
N PRO A 56 -2.27 -6.05 3.78
CA PRO A 56 -2.05 -5.42 2.48
C PRO A 56 -1.90 -6.47 1.39
N SER A 57 -2.50 -6.22 0.23
CA SER A 57 -2.32 -7.09 -0.95
C SER A 57 -0.95 -6.89 -1.57
N SER A 58 -0.33 -5.70 -1.37
CA SER A 58 1.04 -5.41 -1.76
C SER A 58 1.61 -4.39 -0.79
N TRP A 59 2.86 -4.60 -0.40
CA TRP A 59 3.58 -3.67 0.47
C TRP A 59 4.98 -3.47 -0.10
N TYR A 60 5.98 -4.21 0.37
CA TYR A 60 7.32 -4.10 -0.18
C TYR A 60 7.50 -4.98 -1.41
N ARG A 61 8.11 -4.40 -2.43
CA ARG A 61 8.57 -5.10 -3.63
C ARG A 61 10.02 -4.70 -3.90
N CYS A 62 10.94 -5.67 -3.91
CA CYS A 62 12.30 -5.37 -4.34
C CYS A 62 12.29 -4.96 -5.82
N PRO A 63 13.35 -4.26 -6.31
CA PRO A 63 13.37 -3.81 -7.70
C PRO A 63 13.16 -4.94 -8.73
N GLU A 64 13.76 -6.11 -8.51
CA GLU A 64 13.59 -7.26 -9.40
C GLU A 64 12.13 -7.71 -9.48
N LEU A 65 11.46 -7.83 -8.31
CA LEU A 65 10.05 -8.20 -8.25
C LEU A 65 9.17 -7.14 -8.90
N ASN A 66 9.45 -5.87 -8.62
CA ASN A 66 8.71 -4.75 -9.18
C ASN A 66 8.75 -4.76 -10.71
N TYR A 67 9.94 -5.00 -11.27
CA TYR A 67 10.12 -5.13 -12.71
C TYR A 67 9.33 -6.32 -13.26
N LYS A 68 9.40 -7.47 -12.57
CA LYS A 68 8.69 -8.70 -12.98
C LYS A 68 7.18 -8.49 -13.04
N LEU A 69 6.65 -7.64 -12.16
CA LEU A 69 5.22 -7.32 -12.12
C LEU A 69 4.81 -6.21 -13.11
N GLY A 70 5.76 -5.75 -13.93
CA GLY A 70 5.48 -4.74 -14.97
C GLY A 70 5.48 -3.31 -14.47
N SER A 71 5.94 -3.07 -13.25
CA SER A 71 5.99 -1.72 -12.67
C SER A 71 7.35 -1.07 -12.92
N LYS A 72 7.40 0.25 -12.77
CA LYS A 72 8.62 1.02 -12.94
C LYS A 72 9.49 0.94 -11.67
N GLY A 73 10.81 1.04 -11.84
CA GLY A 73 11.77 0.97 -10.74
C GLY A 73 11.70 2.14 -9.75
N THR A 74 10.93 3.19 -10.06
CA THR A 74 10.74 4.36 -9.19
C THR A 74 9.54 4.23 -8.26
N SER A 75 8.92 3.04 -8.19
CA SER A 75 7.75 2.80 -7.34
C SER A 75 8.07 2.98 -5.85
N GLN A 76 7.18 3.63 -5.12
CA GLN A 76 7.31 3.76 -3.66
C GLN A 76 7.20 2.41 -2.95
N HIS A 77 6.64 1.37 -3.58
CA HIS A 77 6.69 0.01 -3.03
C HIS A 77 8.14 -0.48 -2.88
N CYS A 78 9.04 -0.09 -3.78
CA CYS A 78 10.46 -0.46 -3.69
C CYS A 78 11.18 0.24 -2.54
N LEU A 79 10.63 1.36 -2.07
CA LEU A 79 11.20 2.13 -0.96
C LEU A 79 10.57 1.76 0.39
N GLY A 80 9.60 0.85 0.39
CA GLY A 80 8.88 0.48 1.61
C GLY A 80 7.88 1.55 2.06
N GLU A 81 7.56 2.49 1.19
CA GLU A 81 6.74 3.66 1.51
C GLU A 81 5.30 3.57 1.04
N ALA A 82 4.90 2.47 0.40
CA ALA A 82 3.57 2.33 -0.16
C ALA A 82 2.95 0.98 0.18
N VAL A 83 1.62 0.99 0.32
CA VAL A 83 0.82 -0.23 0.51
C VAL A 83 -0.41 -0.17 -0.39
N ASP A 84 -0.84 -1.33 -0.85
CA ASP A 84 -2.13 -1.51 -1.52
C ASP A 84 -3.03 -2.29 -0.57
N ILE A 85 -4.19 -1.75 -0.27
CA ILE A 85 -5.07 -2.30 0.76
C ILE A 85 -6.52 -2.35 0.32
N GLU A 86 -7.25 -3.33 0.87
CA GLU A 86 -8.69 -3.45 0.86
C GLU A 86 -9.11 -4.00 2.22
N ILE A 87 -10.28 -3.62 2.70
CA ILE A 87 -10.77 -4.08 4.00
C ILE A 87 -12.09 -4.81 3.82
N PRO A 88 -12.20 -6.06 4.31
CA PRO A 88 -13.45 -6.80 4.22
C PRO A 88 -14.62 -6.03 4.82
N GLY A 89 -15.72 -5.91 4.08
CA GLY A 89 -16.91 -5.21 4.54
C GLY A 89 -16.87 -3.70 4.44
N VAL A 90 -15.75 -3.13 4.00
CA VAL A 90 -15.61 -1.68 3.78
C VAL A 90 -15.37 -1.46 2.29
N THR A 91 -16.16 -0.61 1.65
CA THR A 91 -15.95 -0.33 0.23
C THR A 91 -14.66 0.45 0.03
N ASN A 92 -14.02 0.28 -1.13
CA ASN A 92 -12.77 0.98 -1.42
C ASN A 92 -12.94 2.50 -1.45
N ILE A 93 -14.09 2.98 -1.93
CA ILE A 93 -14.35 4.42 -1.92
C ILE A 93 -14.55 4.96 -0.50
N GLU A 94 -15.15 4.19 0.39
CA GLU A 94 -15.28 4.57 1.81
C GLU A 94 -13.92 4.62 2.49
N LEU A 95 -13.09 3.61 2.25
CA LEU A 95 -11.73 3.55 2.79
C LEU A 95 -10.89 4.73 2.30
N ALA A 96 -10.91 5.01 1.00
CA ALA A 96 -10.18 6.14 0.42
C ALA A 96 -10.67 7.47 1.00
N THR A 97 -11.98 7.63 1.17
CA THR A 97 -12.57 8.85 1.74
C THR A 97 -12.12 9.06 3.19
N MET A 98 -12.12 8.00 3.99
CA MET A 98 -11.67 8.08 5.38
C MET A 98 -10.20 8.51 5.46
N ILE A 99 -9.34 7.90 4.65
CA ILE A 99 -7.91 8.24 4.63
C ILE A 99 -7.73 9.69 4.21
N ARG A 100 -8.41 10.12 3.14
CA ARG A 100 -8.32 11.50 2.64
C ARG A 100 -8.68 12.52 3.72
N ASP A 101 -9.74 12.25 4.47
CA ASP A 101 -10.31 13.23 5.40
C ASP A 101 -9.65 13.22 6.77
N GLN A 102 -9.04 12.10 7.19
CA GLN A 102 -8.60 11.94 8.57
C GLN A 102 -7.11 11.63 8.75
N MET A 103 -6.35 11.40 7.68
CA MET A 103 -4.98 10.94 7.80
C MET A 103 -3.99 11.83 7.06
N ASP A 104 -2.73 11.79 7.51
CA ASP A 104 -1.59 12.37 6.82
C ASP A 104 -0.98 11.29 5.92
N PHE A 105 -0.74 11.60 4.65
CA PHE A 105 -0.18 10.66 3.68
C PHE A 105 0.54 11.41 2.57
N ASP A 106 1.41 10.71 1.84
CA ASP A 106 2.07 11.31 0.69
C ASP A 106 1.16 11.28 -0.53
N GLN A 107 0.73 10.09 -0.94
CA GLN A 107 -0.15 9.92 -2.09
C GLN A 107 -1.25 8.91 -1.77
N LEU A 108 -2.47 9.24 -2.12
CA LEU A 108 -3.63 8.36 -1.98
C LEU A 108 -4.24 8.18 -3.36
N ILE A 109 -4.30 6.93 -3.81
CA ILE A 109 -4.82 6.61 -5.15
C ILE A 109 -5.92 5.55 -5.00
N LEU A 110 -7.10 5.87 -5.53
CA LEU A 110 -8.13 4.87 -5.72
C LEU A 110 -7.90 4.27 -7.11
N GLU A 111 -7.14 3.16 -7.16
CA GLU A 111 -6.68 2.58 -8.41
C GLU A 111 -7.75 1.70 -9.05
N PHE A 112 -7.90 1.81 -10.36
CA PHE A 112 -8.83 1.02 -11.18
C PHE A 112 -10.27 1.09 -10.70
N TYR A 113 -10.65 2.20 -10.11
CA TYR A 113 -12.02 2.43 -9.66
C TYR A 113 -12.96 2.59 -10.85
N GLN A 114 -14.12 1.91 -10.79
CA GLN A 114 -15.20 2.08 -11.76
C GLN A 114 -16.33 2.87 -11.10
N PRO A 115 -16.66 4.07 -11.60
CA PRO A 115 -17.77 4.85 -11.06
C PRO A 115 -19.06 4.02 -11.00
N GLY A 116 -19.72 4.06 -9.84
CA GLY A 116 -20.94 3.28 -9.59
C GLY A 116 -20.69 1.87 -9.05
N VAL A 117 -19.43 1.39 -9.01
CA VAL A 117 -19.06 0.09 -8.45
C VAL A 117 -18.19 0.33 -7.24
N LYS A 118 -18.79 0.40 -6.06
CA LYS A 118 -18.14 0.85 -4.81
C LYS A 118 -16.92 0.04 -4.40
N ASP A 119 -16.90 -1.25 -4.68
CA ASP A 119 -15.82 -2.16 -4.31
C ASP A 119 -14.80 -2.40 -5.43
N SER A 120 -14.92 -1.67 -6.54
CA SER A 120 -13.97 -1.84 -7.63
C SER A 120 -12.59 -1.29 -7.27
N GLY A 121 -11.55 -1.87 -7.87
CA GLY A 121 -10.17 -1.43 -7.67
C GLY A 121 -9.62 -1.76 -6.29
N TRP A 122 -8.67 -0.94 -5.87
CA TRP A 122 -8.07 -1.03 -4.55
C TRP A 122 -7.53 0.35 -4.13
N VAL A 123 -7.11 0.47 -2.87
CA VAL A 123 -6.59 1.73 -2.33
C VAL A 123 -5.07 1.63 -2.21
N HIS A 124 -4.37 2.50 -2.93
CA HIS A 124 -2.93 2.70 -2.81
C HIS A 124 -2.69 3.91 -1.91
N VAL A 125 -1.88 3.76 -0.87
CA VAL A 125 -1.52 4.86 0.00
C VAL A 125 -0.03 4.79 0.32
N SER A 126 0.63 5.95 0.32
CA SER A 126 2.04 6.06 0.64
C SER A 126 2.28 7.06 1.77
N TYR A 127 3.43 6.93 2.42
CA TYR A 127 3.83 7.80 3.51
C TYR A 127 5.36 7.97 3.47
N VAL A 128 5.83 9.20 3.43
CA VAL A 128 7.26 9.49 3.40
C VAL A 128 7.75 9.89 4.80
N ALA A 129 7.27 11.01 5.31
CA ALA A 129 7.64 11.52 6.62
C ALA A 129 6.72 12.71 6.96
N PRO A 130 6.57 13.06 8.26
CA PRO A 130 5.86 14.28 8.63
C PRO A 130 6.51 15.48 7.92
N HIS A 131 5.69 16.40 7.44
CA HIS A 131 6.11 17.62 6.72
C HIS A 131 6.70 17.37 5.32
N ARG A 132 6.80 16.12 4.87
CA ARG A 132 7.29 15.77 3.53
C ARG A 132 6.24 15.07 2.68
N ASN A 133 5.10 14.75 3.27
CA ASN A 133 3.98 14.14 2.56
C ASN A 133 3.26 15.18 1.69
N ARG A 134 2.96 14.81 0.45
CA ARG A 134 2.32 15.73 -0.52
C ARG A 134 0.82 15.89 -0.30
N GLN A 135 0.20 14.99 0.42
CA GLN A 135 -1.25 14.94 0.62
C GLN A 135 -2.01 14.91 -0.73
N GLU A 136 -1.44 14.22 -1.71
CA GLU A 136 -1.96 14.16 -3.07
C GLU A 136 -2.98 13.06 -3.24
N VAL A 137 -4.15 13.39 -3.79
CA VAL A 137 -5.25 12.43 -3.99
C VAL A 137 -5.52 12.26 -5.47
N LEU A 138 -5.50 11.00 -5.96
CA LEU A 138 -5.73 10.66 -7.36
C LEU A 138 -6.75 9.52 -7.47
N THR A 139 -7.49 9.51 -8.58
CA THR A 139 -8.35 8.39 -8.93
C THR A 139 -7.94 7.89 -10.30
N ILE A 140 -7.50 6.63 -10.39
CA ILE A 140 -7.10 6.01 -11.65
C ILE A 140 -8.22 5.06 -12.07
N THR A 141 -8.87 5.35 -13.18
CA THR A 141 -9.92 4.49 -13.73
C THR A 141 -9.32 3.50 -14.73
N LYS A 142 -10.15 2.55 -15.13
CA LYS A 142 -9.78 1.56 -16.14
C LYS A 142 -9.34 2.22 -17.46
N ASP A 143 -9.92 3.37 -17.79
CA ASP A 143 -9.62 4.10 -19.02
C ASP A 143 -8.32 4.89 -18.94
N ASP A 144 -7.77 5.05 -17.75
CA ASP A 144 -6.52 5.80 -17.55
C ASP A 144 -5.27 4.92 -17.68
N ILE A 145 -5.44 3.63 -17.95
CA ILE A 145 -4.32 2.70 -18.12
C ILE A 145 -3.57 3.02 -19.41
N GLN A 146 -2.28 3.32 -19.25
CA GLN A 146 -1.40 3.47 -20.42
C GLN A 146 -0.84 2.11 -20.82
N PRO A 147 -0.88 1.75 -22.09
CA PRO A 147 -0.33 0.48 -22.58
C PRO A 147 1.16 0.35 -22.30
#